data_097471ab8f04a614254ed014e5dd1587
#
_entry.id   097471ab8f04a614254ed014e5dd1587
#
_cell.length_a   1.000
_cell.length_b   1.000
_cell.length_c   1.000
_cell.angle_alpha   90.00
_cell.angle_beta   90.00
_cell.angle_gamma   90.00
#
_symmetry.space_group_name_H-M   'P 1'
#
loop_
_entity.id
_entity.type
_entity.pdbx_description
1 polymer ?
#
loop_
_entity_poly.entity_id
_entity_poly.type
_entity_poly.pdbx_seq_one_letter_code
_entity_poly.pdbx_strand_id
1 'polypeptide(L)'
;MRKTKGLILVCAVSCLLAGCSRFSPKETAVSVSKDGKVTAAVIDKLDQSYYDAEELKENIDQAVSDYNGSAGEDTVTVQKFETREEGDVKLFMEYASGKDYAAFNNVDFYVGDITDGYNNAGYRFETTFRQVEKGKAVGDEIAREEIFAGSNHPMLVFSEPMAVEVPGKILYVSSNVEVTGKKSARMAGSQPETETETEGEDSRESGSEDEVQEIAPSVEITVTGGESEAALAYIIYE
;
A
#
# COMPACT_ATOMS: atom_id res chain seq x y z
N MET A 1 54.67 13.06 39.31
CA MET A 1 53.17 13.08 39.22
C MET A 1 52.80 13.56 37.83
N ARG A 2 52.48 12.67 36.89
CA ARG A 2 52.06 13.00 35.54
C ARG A 2 50.54 12.71 35.45
N LYS A 3 49.74 13.75 35.25
CA LYS A 3 48.31 13.67 35.05
C LYS A 3 48.03 13.35 33.57
N THR A 4 47.59 12.13 33.26
CA THR A 4 47.09 11.75 31.94
C THR A 4 45.65 12.24 31.81
N LYS A 5 45.43 13.21 30.90
CA LYS A 5 44.12 13.67 30.49
C LYS A 5 43.53 12.64 29.54
N GLY A 6 42.51 11.89 29.96
CA GLY A 6 41.74 11.01 29.09
C GLY A 6 40.92 11.83 28.10
N LEU A 7 41.18 11.62 26.83
CA LEU A 7 40.40 12.18 25.72
C LEU A 7 39.19 11.28 25.48
N ILE A 8 38.01 11.71 25.92
CA ILE A 8 36.75 11.03 25.62
C ILE A 8 36.39 11.41 24.18
N LEU A 9 36.55 10.45 23.26
CA LEU A 9 36.10 10.56 21.88
C LEU A 9 34.59 10.29 21.85
N VAL A 10 33.80 11.35 21.85
CA VAL A 10 32.34 11.26 21.61
C VAL A 10 32.15 11.03 20.12
N CYS A 11 31.88 9.78 19.72
CA CYS A 11 31.40 9.46 18.39
C CYS A 11 29.96 10.00 18.28
N ALA A 12 29.80 11.19 17.72
CA ALA A 12 28.51 11.69 17.25
C ALA A 12 28.12 10.83 16.03
N VAL A 13 27.24 9.87 16.24
CA VAL A 13 26.54 9.19 15.16
C VAL A 13 25.61 10.23 14.56
N SER A 14 26.08 10.91 13.51
CA SER A 14 25.26 11.74 12.66
C SER A 14 24.34 10.82 11.86
N CYS A 15 23.11 10.61 12.35
CA CYS A 15 22.02 10.12 11.53
C CYS A 15 21.82 11.14 10.41
N LEU A 16 22.39 10.83 9.24
CA LEU A 16 22.05 11.50 8.00
C LEU A 16 20.58 11.19 7.71
N LEU A 17 19.69 12.04 8.18
CA LEU A 17 18.32 12.14 7.70
C LEU A 17 18.40 12.61 6.25
N ALA A 18 18.72 11.67 5.34
CA ALA A 18 18.55 11.87 3.91
C ALA A 18 17.05 12.17 3.72
N GLY A 19 16.76 13.37 3.21
CA GLY A 19 15.42 13.91 3.07
C GLY A 19 14.48 12.99 2.30
N CYS A 20 13.79 12.13 3.02
CA CYS A 20 12.56 11.53 2.57
C CYS A 20 11.50 12.63 2.62
N SER A 21 10.94 13.02 1.48
CA SER A 21 9.64 13.67 1.46
C SER A 21 8.73 12.79 2.32
N ARG A 22 8.23 13.36 3.40
CA ARG A 22 7.52 12.59 4.43
C ARG A 22 6.26 12.00 3.79
N PHE A 23 6.25 10.70 3.51
CA PHE A 23 5.06 9.99 3.04
C PHE A 23 3.92 10.23 4.03
N SER A 24 2.90 10.95 3.62
CA SER A 24 1.77 11.35 4.46
C SER A 24 0.50 11.43 3.61
N PRO A 25 0.01 10.29 3.14
CA PRO A 25 -1.17 10.23 2.30
C PRO A 25 -2.44 10.61 3.11
N LYS A 26 -3.50 10.96 2.37
CA LYS A 26 -4.83 11.23 2.91
C LYS A 26 -5.79 10.06 2.74
N GLU A 27 -5.40 9.06 2.00
CA GLU A 27 -6.11 7.83 1.67
C GLU A 27 -5.17 6.64 1.88
N THR A 28 -5.69 5.43 1.93
CA THR A 28 -4.88 4.21 1.98
C THR A 28 -3.94 4.18 0.80
N ALA A 29 -2.65 4.03 1.08
CA ALA A 29 -1.59 4.15 0.09
C ALA A 29 -0.34 3.37 0.45
N VAL A 30 0.45 3.05 -0.57
CA VAL A 30 1.75 2.41 -0.42
C VAL A 30 2.84 3.25 -1.09
N SER A 31 3.98 3.38 -0.43
CA SER A 31 5.18 4.00 -1.00
C SER A 31 6.33 2.99 -1.09
N VAL A 32 6.92 2.88 -2.26
CA VAL A 32 8.11 2.07 -2.51
C VAL A 32 9.34 2.96 -2.47
N SER A 33 10.35 2.58 -1.70
CA SER A 33 11.63 3.28 -1.62
C SER A 33 12.63 2.79 -2.67
N LYS A 34 13.74 3.50 -2.84
CA LYS A 34 14.79 3.12 -3.82
C LYS A 34 15.50 1.81 -3.49
N ASP A 35 15.54 1.43 -2.25
CA ASP A 35 16.12 0.19 -1.74
C ASP A 35 15.11 -0.98 -1.70
N GLY A 36 13.90 -0.76 -2.23
CA GLY A 36 12.86 -1.78 -2.36
C GLY A 36 12.01 -2.00 -1.11
N LYS A 37 12.24 -1.22 -0.06
CA LYS A 37 11.34 -1.23 1.10
C LYS A 37 9.97 -0.66 0.76
N VAL A 38 8.96 -1.13 1.46
CA VAL A 38 7.58 -0.71 1.27
C VAL A 38 7.06 -0.08 2.56
N THR A 39 6.48 1.10 2.46
CA THR A 39 5.74 1.73 3.56
C THR A 39 4.28 1.77 3.19
N ALA A 40 3.43 1.11 3.95
CA ALA A 40 1.98 1.17 3.81
C ALA A 40 1.39 2.14 4.83
N ALA A 41 0.41 2.93 4.39
CA ALA A 41 -0.45 3.73 5.24
C ALA A 41 -1.88 3.27 5.02
N VAL A 42 -2.48 2.65 6.03
CA VAL A 42 -3.91 2.33 6.06
C VAL A 42 -4.61 3.48 6.75
N ILE A 43 -5.54 4.10 6.04
CA ILE A 43 -6.37 5.20 6.54
C ILE A 43 -7.80 4.75 6.38
N ASP A 44 -8.45 4.50 7.50
CA ASP A 44 -9.78 3.90 7.55
C ASP A 44 -10.57 4.48 8.73
N LYS A 45 -11.83 4.12 8.85
CA LYS A 45 -12.73 4.56 9.89
C LYS A 45 -13.36 3.37 10.61
N LEU A 46 -13.18 3.32 11.93
CA LEU A 46 -13.90 2.40 12.80
C LEU A 46 -15.30 2.98 13.07
N ASP A 47 -16.23 2.79 12.15
CA ASP A 47 -17.57 3.38 12.19
C ASP A 47 -18.60 2.52 12.95
N GLN A 48 -18.23 1.28 13.30
CA GLN A 48 -19.09 0.36 14.01
C GLN A 48 -18.82 0.40 15.52
N SER A 49 -19.90 0.41 16.32
CA SER A 49 -19.82 0.51 17.78
C SER A 49 -19.13 -0.67 18.48
N TYR A 50 -18.91 -1.78 17.79
CA TYR A 50 -18.22 -2.96 18.27
C TYR A 50 -16.73 -3.00 17.93
N TYR A 51 -16.21 -2.03 17.19
CA TYR A 51 -14.78 -1.93 16.91
C TYR A 51 -14.04 -1.38 18.12
N ASP A 52 -13.01 -2.11 18.56
CA ASP A 52 -12.12 -1.71 19.63
C ASP A 52 -10.71 -1.44 19.06
N ALA A 53 -10.23 -0.23 19.25
CA ALA A 53 -8.93 0.20 18.73
C ALA A 53 -7.75 -0.45 19.48
N GLU A 54 -7.91 -0.81 20.76
CA GLU A 54 -6.88 -1.50 21.54
C GLU A 54 -6.78 -2.95 21.08
N GLU A 55 -7.92 -3.63 20.89
CA GLU A 55 -7.96 -4.99 20.35
C GLU A 55 -7.39 -5.05 18.92
N LEU A 56 -7.74 -4.08 18.05
CA LEU A 56 -7.16 -3.98 16.72
C LEU A 56 -5.63 -3.86 16.80
N LYS A 57 -5.12 -3.00 17.69
CA LYS A 57 -3.67 -2.83 17.86
C LYS A 57 -3.01 -4.11 18.34
N GLU A 58 -3.58 -4.81 19.32
CA GLU A 58 -3.04 -6.07 19.83
C GLU A 58 -3.00 -7.14 18.73
N ASN A 59 -4.04 -7.24 17.90
CA ASN A 59 -4.09 -8.15 16.77
C ASN A 59 -3.02 -7.84 15.72
N ILE A 60 -2.78 -6.56 15.42
CA ILE A 60 -1.72 -6.14 14.51
C ILE A 60 -0.34 -6.49 15.09
N ASP A 61 -0.09 -6.17 16.36
CA ASP A 61 1.19 -6.46 17.03
C ASP A 61 1.46 -7.99 17.06
N GLN A 62 0.42 -8.81 17.28
CA GLN A 62 0.53 -10.27 17.24
C GLN A 62 0.84 -10.76 15.83
N ALA A 63 0.14 -10.28 14.79
CA ALA A 63 0.38 -10.65 13.41
C ALA A 63 1.81 -10.30 12.96
N VAL A 64 2.31 -9.13 13.35
CA VAL A 64 3.70 -8.70 13.09
C VAL A 64 4.69 -9.62 13.80
N SER A 65 4.44 -9.96 15.05
CA SER A 65 5.28 -10.87 15.83
C SER A 65 5.36 -12.25 15.19
N ASP A 66 4.23 -12.81 14.79
CA ASP A 66 4.13 -14.13 14.17
C ASP A 66 4.85 -14.17 12.81
N TYR A 67 4.66 -13.14 11.98
CA TYR A 67 5.35 -13.04 10.70
C TYR A 67 6.86 -12.92 10.89
N ASN A 68 7.32 -12.02 11.75
CA ASN A 68 8.73 -11.80 12.02
C ASN A 68 9.41 -13.03 12.64
N GLY A 69 8.67 -13.83 13.41
CA GLY A 69 9.16 -15.10 13.94
C GLY A 69 9.59 -16.10 12.87
N SER A 70 9.01 -16.01 11.66
CA SER A 70 9.31 -16.88 10.53
C SER A 70 10.19 -16.22 9.47
N ALA A 71 10.02 -14.92 9.22
CA ALA A 71 10.66 -14.18 8.13
C ALA A 71 11.99 -13.49 8.55
N GLY A 72 12.17 -13.22 9.84
CA GLY A 72 13.33 -12.54 10.42
C GLY A 72 12.93 -11.30 11.23
N GLU A 73 13.76 -10.93 12.19
CA GLU A 73 13.53 -9.76 13.03
C GLU A 73 13.39 -8.49 12.18
N ASP A 74 12.46 -7.62 12.55
CA ASP A 74 12.20 -6.31 11.91
C ASP A 74 11.84 -6.38 10.41
N THR A 75 11.44 -7.55 9.89
CA THR A 75 10.98 -7.67 8.49
C THR A 75 9.70 -6.88 8.24
N VAL A 76 8.81 -6.85 9.23
CA VAL A 76 7.61 -6.00 9.27
C VAL A 76 7.61 -5.21 10.57
N THR A 77 7.36 -3.91 10.51
CA THR A 77 7.32 -3.05 11.69
C THR A 77 6.16 -2.07 11.66
N VAL A 78 5.49 -1.91 12.80
CA VAL A 78 4.50 -0.85 12.99
C VAL A 78 5.24 0.45 13.29
N GLN A 79 5.16 1.40 12.35
CA GLN A 79 5.80 2.71 12.51
C GLN A 79 4.92 3.68 13.31
N LYS A 80 3.60 3.53 13.16
CA LYS A 80 2.63 4.41 13.80
C LYS A 80 1.25 3.75 13.82
N PHE A 81 0.56 3.88 14.93
CA PHE A 81 -0.87 3.58 15.06
C PHE A 81 -1.53 4.75 15.78
N GLU A 82 -2.49 5.37 15.16
CA GLU A 82 -3.25 6.49 15.72
C GLU A 82 -4.74 6.27 15.52
N THR A 83 -5.51 6.52 16.55
CA THR A 83 -6.97 6.59 16.50
C THR A 83 -7.43 7.98 16.92
N ARG A 84 -8.54 8.45 16.40
CA ARG A 84 -9.17 9.71 16.77
C ARG A 84 -10.56 9.48 17.35
N GLU A 85 -11.09 10.47 18.06
CA GLU A 85 -12.40 10.39 18.72
C GLU A 85 -13.56 10.09 17.75
N GLU A 86 -13.40 10.41 16.45
CA GLU A 86 -14.38 10.16 15.39
C GLU A 86 -14.25 8.74 14.78
N GLY A 87 -13.41 7.89 15.35
CA GLY A 87 -13.15 6.53 14.87
C GLY A 87 -12.13 6.43 13.73
N ASP A 88 -11.53 7.54 13.29
CA ASP A 88 -10.47 7.50 12.28
C ASP A 88 -9.27 6.69 12.77
N VAL A 89 -8.78 5.77 11.94
CA VAL A 89 -7.56 5.00 12.18
C VAL A 89 -6.51 5.38 11.16
N LYS A 90 -5.27 5.55 11.65
CA LYS A 90 -4.08 5.71 10.81
C LYS A 90 -3.02 4.73 11.27
N LEU A 91 -2.79 3.72 10.45
CA LEU A 91 -1.75 2.73 10.65
C LEU A 91 -0.66 2.92 9.60
N PHE A 92 0.59 3.07 10.04
CA PHE A 92 1.75 3.06 9.16
C PHE A 92 2.62 1.85 9.48
N MET A 93 2.91 1.06 8.46
CA MET A 93 3.75 -0.13 8.56
C MET A 93 4.90 -0.04 7.55
N GLU A 94 6.07 -0.54 7.93
CA GLU A 94 7.20 -0.71 7.03
C GLU A 94 7.49 -2.19 6.83
N TYR A 95 7.75 -2.57 5.58
CA TYR A 95 8.10 -3.92 5.15
C TYR A 95 9.50 -3.88 4.52
N ALA A 96 10.32 -4.86 4.84
CA ALA A 96 11.70 -4.93 4.33
C ALA A 96 11.77 -5.05 2.80
N SER A 97 10.71 -5.60 2.17
CA SER A 97 10.61 -5.73 0.71
C SER A 97 9.16 -5.80 0.22
N GLY A 98 8.97 -5.66 -1.11
CA GLY A 98 7.67 -5.91 -1.74
C GLY A 98 7.19 -7.35 -1.56
N LYS A 99 8.11 -8.33 -1.47
CA LYS A 99 7.77 -9.72 -1.18
C LYS A 99 7.18 -9.88 0.24
N ASP A 100 7.73 -9.18 1.21
CA ASP A 100 7.24 -9.22 2.59
C ASP A 100 5.88 -8.55 2.71
N TYR A 101 5.67 -7.45 1.97
CA TYR A 101 4.36 -6.81 1.86
C TYR A 101 3.31 -7.78 1.28
N ALA A 102 3.64 -8.42 0.15
CA ALA A 102 2.76 -9.38 -0.51
C ALA A 102 2.39 -10.56 0.42
N ALA A 103 3.41 -11.14 1.08
CA ALA A 103 3.22 -12.31 1.94
C ALA A 103 2.46 -11.99 3.23
N PHE A 104 2.75 -10.84 3.87
CA PHE A 104 2.07 -10.43 5.09
C PHE A 104 0.59 -10.12 4.86
N ASN A 105 0.27 -9.43 3.76
CA ASN A 105 -1.10 -9.01 3.44
C ASN A 105 -1.86 -10.04 2.58
N ASN A 106 -1.20 -11.11 2.14
CA ASN A 106 -1.77 -12.15 1.24
C ASN A 106 -2.37 -11.55 -0.05
N VAL A 107 -1.59 -10.69 -0.73
CA VAL A 107 -1.98 -9.98 -1.96
C VAL A 107 -0.94 -10.12 -3.05
N ASP A 108 -1.33 -9.86 -4.31
CA ASP A 108 -0.40 -9.72 -5.41
C ASP A 108 0.30 -8.36 -5.34
N PHE A 109 1.58 -8.38 -5.03
CA PHE A 109 2.42 -7.19 -5.00
C PHE A 109 3.86 -7.55 -5.38
N TYR A 110 4.43 -6.84 -6.34
CA TYR A 110 5.78 -7.09 -6.83
C TYR A 110 6.54 -5.79 -7.06
N VAL A 111 7.76 -5.75 -6.57
CA VAL A 111 8.72 -4.68 -6.82
C VAL A 111 9.99 -5.32 -7.38
N GLY A 112 10.33 -5.00 -8.61
CA GLY A 112 11.49 -5.54 -9.31
C GLY A 112 11.67 -4.87 -10.66
N ASP A 113 12.26 -5.57 -11.62
CA ASP A 113 12.34 -5.11 -13.00
C ASP A 113 11.42 -5.92 -13.93
N ILE A 114 11.21 -5.38 -15.14
CA ILE A 114 10.31 -5.96 -16.13
C ILE A 114 10.75 -7.39 -16.48
N THR A 115 12.06 -7.61 -16.70
CA THR A 115 12.60 -8.90 -17.15
C THR A 115 12.42 -9.98 -16.07
N ASP A 116 12.72 -9.66 -14.82
CA ASP A 116 12.54 -10.57 -13.69
C ASP A 116 11.05 -10.83 -13.43
N GLY A 117 10.22 -9.79 -13.47
CA GLY A 117 8.77 -9.90 -13.33
C GLY A 117 8.14 -10.86 -14.35
N TYR A 118 8.57 -10.78 -15.62
CA TYR A 118 8.07 -11.65 -16.68
C TYR A 118 8.61 -13.08 -16.58
N ASN A 119 9.94 -13.24 -16.43
CA ASN A 119 10.60 -14.54 -16.52
C ASN A 119 10.47 -15.37 -15.25
N ASN A 120 10.56 -14.75 -14.08
CA ASN A 120 10.69 -15.44 -12.79
C ASN A 120 9.44 -15.28 -11.91
N ALA A 121 8.87 -14.06 -11.83
CA ALA A 121 7.69 -13.82 -11.00
C ALA A 121 6.36 -14.20 -11.69
N GLY A 122 6.38 -14.42 -13.01
CA GLY A 122 5.23 -14.98 -13.75
C GLY A 122 4.22 -13.93 -14.24
N TYR A 123 4.48 -12.65 -14.11
CA TYR A 123 3.59 -11.59 -14.61
C TYR A 123 3.56 -11.56 -16.14
N ARG A 124 2.38 -11.67 -16.75
CA ARG A 124 2.22 -11.85 -18.21
C ARG A 124 1.91 -10.56 -18.96
N PHE A 125 1.65 -9.45 -18.24
CA PHE A 125 1.33 -8.15 -18.83
C PHE A 125 0.13 -8.24 -19.81
N GLU A 126 -0.92 -8.94 -19.41
CA GLU A 126 -2.13 -9.15 -20.21
C GLU A 126 -3.04 -7.91 -20.13
N THR A 127 -2.47 -6.78 -20.52
CA THR A 127 -3.12 -5.46 -20.50
C THR A 127 -2.46 -4.55 -21.54
N THR A 128 -3.09 -3.42 -21.82
CA THR A 128 -2.49 -2.33 -22.57
C THR A 128 -1.87 -1.30 -21.64
N PHE A 129 -0.99 -0.48 -22.18
CA PHE A 129 -0.25 0.53 -21.44
C PHE A 129 -0.44 1.91 -22.05
N ARG A 130 -0.21 2.93 -21.24
CA ARG A 130 -0.16 4.32 -21.67
C ARG A 130 1.16 4.95 -21.23
N GLN A 131 1.78 5.72 -22.12
CA GLN A 131 2.97 6.49 -21.79
C GLN A 131 2.62 7.61 -20.81
N VAL A 132 3.58 7.96 -19.94
CA VAL A 132 3.42 9.05 -18.98
C VAL A 132 4.43 10.15 -19.24
N GLU A 133 3.92 11.35 -19.52
CA GLU A 133 4.73 12.56 -19.67
C GLU A 133 4.30 13.60 -18.65
N LYS A 134 5.28 14.18 -17.96
CA LYS A 134 5.06 15.25 -16.96
C LYS A 134 4.02 14.91 -15.89
N GLY A 135 3.89 13.62 -15.54
CA GLY A 135 2.94 13.13 -14.54
C GLY A 135 1.50 13.02 -15.02
N LYS A 136 1.30 12.80 -16.32
CA LYS A 136 0.00 12.53 -16.94
C LYS A 136 0.14 11.42 -17.99
N ALA A 137 -0.85 10.53 -18.06
CA ALA A 137 -0.94 9.58 -19.15
C ALA A 137 -1.25 10.32 -20.45
N VAL A 138 -0.52 9.98 -21.54
CA VAL A 138 -0.60 10.65 -22.84
C VAL A 138 -0.65 9.62 -23.97
N GLY A 139 -1.13 10.04 -25.13
CA GLY A 139 -1.18 9.23 -26.35
C GLY A 139 -2.21 8.10 -26.28
N ASP A 140 -2.16 7.26 -27.31
CA ASP A 140 -2.99 6.06 -27.43
C ASP A 140 -2.44 4.93 -26.56
N GLU A 141 -3.23 3.88 -26.37
CA GLU A 141 -2.79 2.67 -25.71
C GLU A 141 -1.77 1.93 -26.57
N ILE A 142 -0.71 1.44 -25.93
CA ILE A 142 0.36 0.66 -26.54
C ILE A 142 0.32 -0.78 -26.05
N ALA A 143 0.80 -1.70 -26.88
CA ALA A 143 0.89 -3.09 -26.53
C ALA A 143 2.11 -3.36 -25.63
N ARG A 144 2.06 -4.44 -24.86
CA ARG A 144 3.17 -4.86 -23.99
C ARG A 144 4.49 -5.06 -24.71
N GLU A 145 4.47 -5.42 -25.98
CA GLU A 145 5.66 -5.63 -26.80
C GLU A 145 6.52 -4.36 -26.91
N GLU A 146 5.90 -3.19 -26.89
CA GLU A 146 6.62 -1.91 -26.88
C GLU A 146 7.33 -1.67 -25.54
N ILE A 147 6.72 -2.12 -24.42
CA ILE A 147 7.34 -2.08 -23.10
C ILE A 147 8.59 -2.97 -23.06
N PHE A 148 8.51 -4.19 -23.59
CA PHE A 148 9.64 -5.14 -23.63
C PHE A 148 10.74 -4.74 -24.62
N ALA A 149 10.42 -4.01 -25.68
CA ALA A 149 11.41 -3.51 -26.64
C ALA A 149 12.28 -2.39 -26.07
N GLY A 150 11.85 -1.78 -24.96
CA GLY A 150 12.57 -0.73 -24.26
C GLY A 150 13.69 -1.23 -23.34
N SER A 151 14.11 -0.36 -22.45
CA SER A 151 15.08 -0.70 -21.40
C SER A 151 14.42 -1.55 -20.30
N ASN A 152 15.21 -2.36 -19.60
CA ASN A 152 14.75 -3.12 -18.44
C ASN A 152 14.53 -2.19 -17.24
N HIS A 153 13.39 -1.51 -17.23
CA HIS A 153 13.03 -0.56 -16.18
C HIS A 153 12.53 -1.25 -14.91
N PRO A 154 12.65 -0.58 -13.74
CA PRO A 154 11.94 -0.98 -12.54
C PRO A 154 10.41 -0.96 -12.75
N MET A 155 9.74 -1.86 -12.04
CA MET A 155 8.32 -2.09 -12.14
C MET A 155 7.69 -2.32 -10.77
N LEU A 156 6.49 -1.79 -10.58
CA LEU A 156 5.57 -2.15 -9.51
C LEU A 156 4.34 -2.84 -10.11
N VAL A 157 3.95 -3.99 -9.56
CA VAL A 157 2.67 -4.65 -9.83
C VAL A 157 1.88 -4.74 -8.55
N PHE A 158 0.58 -4.51 -8.59
CA PHE A 158 -0.31 -4.60 -7.43
C PHE A 158 -1.75 -4.92 -7.84
N SER A 159 -2.49 -5.56 -6.94
CA SER A 159 -3.89 -5.97 -7.17
C SER A 159 -4.91 -5.17 -6.35
N GLU A 160 -4.47 -4.42 -5.35
CA GLU A 160 -5.37 -3.73 -4.43
C GLU A 160 -5.75 -2.33 -4.92
N PRO A 161 -7.02 -1.91 -4.71
CA PRO A 161 -7.48 -0.58 -5.08
C PRO A 161 -6.93 0.48 -4.11
N MET A 162 -5.71 0.94 -4.34
CA MET A 162 -5.03 1.92 -3.48
C MET A 162 -4.22 2.94 -4.29
N ALA A 163 -3.80 3.99 -3.62
CA ALA A 163 -2.81 4.91 -4.14
C ALA A 163 -1.38 4.37 -3.93
N VAL A 164 -0.49 4.65 -4.88
CA VAL A 164 0.90 4.19 -4.80
C VAL A 164 1.88 5.32 -5.14
N GLU A 165 3.05 5.30 -4.48
CA GLU A 165 4.17 6.16 -4.79
C GLU A 165 5.41 5.31 -5.10
N VAL A 166 6.04 5.55 -6.25
CA VAL A 166 7.28 4.88 -6.68
C VAL A 166 8.50 5.79 -6.51
N PRO A 167 9.71 5.24 -6.33
CA PRO A 167 10.90 6.05 -6.06
C PRO A 167 11.37 6.88 -7.25
N GLY A 168 10.96 6.51 -8.46
CA GLY A 168 11.36 7.13 -9.72
C GLY A 168 10.21 7.83 -10.44
N LYS A 169 10.51 8.40 -11.59
CA LYS A 169 9.49 8.99 -12.46
C LYS A 169 8.74 7.89 -13.21
N ILE A 170 7.42 7.93 -13.20
CA ILE A 170 6.57 6.99 -13.94
C ILE A 170 6.75 7.23 -15.43
N LEU A 171 7.00 6.15 -16.17
CA LEU A 171 7.19 6.12 -17.61
C LEU A 171 5.96 5.56 -18.33
N TYR A 172 5.41 4.45 -17.81
CA TYR A 172 4.22 3.78 -18.35
C TYR A 172 3.34 3.28 -17.22
N VAL A 173 2.06 3.20 -17.48
CA VAL A 173 1.04 2.61 -16.59
C VAL A 173 0.10 1.72 -17.40
N SER A 174 -0.41 0.64 -16.80
CA SER A 174 -1.49 -0.15 -17.38
C SER A 174 -2.79 0.66 -17.49
N SER A 175 -3.69 0.24 -18.37
CA SER A 175 -4.94 0.96 -18.67
C SER A 175 -5.86 1.17 -17.47
N ASN A 176 -5.76 0.31 -16.44
CA ASN A 176 -6.50 0.39 -15.18
C ASN A 176 -5.83 1.27 -14.10
N VAL A 177 -4.82 2.07 -14.47
CA VAL A 177 -4.10 2.96 -13.55
C VAL A 177 -4.30 4.41 -13.92
N GLU A 178 -4.68 5.24 -12.96
CA GLU A 178 -4.74 6.69 -13.04
C GLU A 178 -3.45 7.31 -12.49
N VAL A 179 -2.80 8.14 -13.28
CA VAL A 179 -1.59 8.87 -12.86
C VAL A 179 -1.99 10.13 -12.10
N THR A 180 -1.57 10.25 -10.84
CA THR A 180 -1.89 11.39 -9.97
C THR A 180 -0.72 12.36 -9.82
N GLY A 181 0.49 11.97 -10.27
CA GLY A 181 1.68 12.80 -10.22
C GLY A 181 2.86 12.19 -10.97
N LYS A 182 4.03 12.81 -10.83
CA LYS A 182 5.24 12.29 -11.51
C LYS A 182 5.70 10.94 -11.01
N LYS A 183 5.40 10.64 -9.75
CA LYS A 183 5.81 9.42 -9.03
C LYS A 183 4.65 8.72 -8.37
N SER A 184 3.45 9.23 -8.51
CA SER A 184 2.24 8.74 -7.85
C SER A 184 1.16 8.39 -8.85
N ALA A 185 0.45 7.31 -8.54
CA ALA A 185 -0.68 6.81 -9.30
C ALA A 185 -1.63 6.07 -8.35
N ARG A 186 -2.80 5.67 -8.85
CA ARG A 186 -3.74 4.80 -8.15
C ARG A 186 -4.41 3.85 -9.13
N MET A 187 -4.98 2.78 -8.63
CA MET A 187 -5.86 1.94 -9.44
C MET A 187 -7.12 2.74 -9.78
N ALA A 188 -7.56 2.69 -11.03
CA ALA A 188 -8.77 3.39 -11.47
C ALA A 188 -9.98 2.84 -10.72
N GLY A 189 -10.84 3.74 -10.23
CA GLY A 189 -12.02 3.39 -9.43
C GLY A 189 -11.78 3.37 -7.92
N SER A 190 -10.54 3.38 -7.44
CA SER A 190 -10.23 3.65 -6.04
C SER A 190 -10.29 5.16 -5.81
N GLN A 191 -11.43 5.68 -5.43
CA GLN A 191 -11.55 7.08 -4.98
C GLN A 191 -11.66 7.10 -3.47
N PRO A 192 -11.05 8.10 -2.78
CA PRO A 192 -11.43 8.35 -1.40
C PRO A 192 -12.93 8.62 -1.36
N GLU A 193 -13.63 7.98 -0.45
CA GLU A 193 -15.05 8.28 -0.19
C GLU A 193 -15.15 9.74 0.26
N THR A 194 -15.36 10.62 -0.71
CA THR A 194 -15.80 11.98 -0.41
C THR A 194 -17.26 11.84 -0.02
N GLU A 195 -17.56 12.16 1.23
CA GLU A 195 -18.93 12.30 1.72
C GLU A 195 -19.69 13.23 0.76
N THR A 196 -20.45 12.63 -0.15
CA THR A 196 -21.42 13.37 -0.93
C THR A 196 -22.64 13.47 -0.02
N GLU A 197 -22.82 14.62 0.61
CA GLU A 197 -24.10 14.99 1.22
C GLU A 197 -25.17 14.88 0.14
N THR A 198 -25.87 13.75 0.13
CA THR A 198 -27.09 13.59 -0.65
C THR A 198 -28.22 14.05 0.25
N GLU A 199 -28.70 15.27 0.03
CA GLU A 199 -29.96 15.74 0.57
C GLU A 199 -31.08 14.76 0.19
N GLY A 200 -31.93 14.48 1.18
CA GLY A 200 -32.88 13.40 1.19
C GLY A 200 -33.98 13.50 0.16
N GLU A 201 -34.52 12.36 -0.19
CA GLU A 201 -35.95 12.19 -0.47
C GLU A 201 -36.49 10.97 0.27
N ASP A 202 -37.45 11.29 1.11
CA ASP A 202 -38.30 10.46 1.92
C ASP A 202 -39.12 9.47 1.05
N SER A 203 -39.03 8.17 1.35
CA SER A 203 -40.10 7.23 0.97
C SER A 203 -40.14 6.07 1.97
N ARG A 204 -41.23 6.07 2.73
CA ARG A 204 -41.67 5.05 3.68
C ARG A 204 -42.08 3.77 2.98
N GLU A 205 -41.91 2.69 3.67
CA GLU A 205 -42.77 1.52 4.04
C GLU A 205 -41.94 0.23 4.00
N SER A 206 -42.01 -0.59 4.90
CA SER A 206 -42.76 -1.32 5.89
C SER A 206 -42.18 -2.74 6.05
N GLY A 207 -41.90 -3.09 7.26
CA GLY A 207 -42.19 -4.31 7.99
C GLY A 207 -41.82 -5.69 7.45
N SER A 208 -40.95 -6.38 8.21
CA SER A 208 -41.33 -7.65 8.86
C SER A 208 -40.20 -8.15 9.76
N GLU A 209 -40.57 -8.52 10.96
CA GLU A 209 -39.78 -9.24 11.97
C GLU A 209 -39.44 -10.64 11.45
N ASP A 210 -38.20 -11.16 11.75
CA ASP A 210 -38.05 -12.44 12.43
C ASP A 210 -36.59 -12.88 12.56
N GLU A 211 -36.30 -13.38 13.76
CA GLU A 211 -35.27 -14.33 14.21
C GLU A 211 -33.81 -13.91 14.31
N VAL A 212 -33.49 -13.63 15.57
CA VAL A 212 -32.13 -13.59 16.15
C VAL A 212 -31.54 -15.00 16.17
N GLN A 213 -30.48 -15.24 15.43
CA GLN A 213 -29.56 -16.33 15.68
C GLN A 213 -28.21 -15.77 16.11
N GLU A 214 -27.92 -16.03 17.38
CA GLU A 214 -26.67 -15.71 18.07
C GLU A 214 -25.52 -16.52 17.44
N ILE A 215 -24.64 -15.86 16.71
CA ILE A 215 -23.38 -16.42 16.21
C ILE A 215 -22.25 -15.57 16.76
N ALA A 216 -21.37 -16.20 17.54
CA ALA A 216 -20.16 -15.58 18.10
C ALA A 216 -19.29 -14.98 16.97
N PRO A 217 -18.70 -13.78 17.16
CA PRO A 217 -17.90 -13.13 16.13
C PRO A 217 -16.50 -13.75 16.07
N SER A 218 -16.26 -14.56 15.06
CA SER A 218 -14.93 -14.67 14.48
C SER A 218 -14.74 -13.45 13.61
N VAL A 219 -13.80 -12.58 13.94
CA VAL A 219 -13.40 -11.46 13.11
C VAL A 219 -12.65 -12.04 11.90
N GLU A 220 -13.38 -12.47 10.89
CA GLU A 220 -12.85 -12.56 9.55
C GLU A 220 -12.89 -11.14 8.98
N ILE A 221 -11.71 -10.58 8.71
CA ILE A 221 -11.59 -9.46 7.78
C ILE A 221 -11.99 -10.02 6.42
N THR A 222 -13.28 -10.00 6.14
CA THR A 222 -13.79 -10.41 4.85
C THR A 222 -13.48 -9.29 3.87
N VAL A 223 -12.29 -9.36 3.27
CA VAL A 223 -12.12 -8.83 1.93
C VAL A 223 -13.12 -9.62 1.09
N THR A 224 -14.18 -8.98 0.64
CA THR A 224 -15.19 -9.56 -0.24
C THR A 224 -14.51 -9.90 -1.56
N GLY A 225 -13.81 -11.04 -1.60
CA GLY A 225 -13.31 -11.68 -2.81
C GLY A 225 -14.44 -12.41 -3.48
N GLY A 226 -15.18 -11.72 -4.36
CA GLY A 226 -15.70 -12.41 -5.52
C GLY A 226 -14.49 -12.93 -6.29
N GLU A 227 -14.53 -14.17 -6.80
CA GLU A 227 -13.56 -14.73 -7.76
C GLU A 227 -13.68 -14.00 -9.12
N SER A 228 -13.34 -12.74 -9.13
CA SER A 228 -12.83 -12.00 -10.26
C SER A 228 -11.31 -11.98 -10.02
N GLU A 229 -10.53 -12.62 -10.88
CA GLU A 229 -9.08 -12.39 -10.89
C GLU A 229 -8.88 -10.88 -10.81
N ALA A 230 -8.39 -10.41 -9.67
CA ALA A 230 -8.22 -8.97 -9.45
C ALA A 230 -7.28 -8.46 -10.55
N ALA A 231 -7.77 -7.54 -11.36
CA ALA A 231 -7.02 -7.06 -12.51
C ALA A 231 -5.72 -6.41 -12.02
N LEU A 232 -4.57 -7.01 -12.34
CA LEU A 232 -3.27 -6.49 -11.94
C LEU A 232 -3.02 -5.11 -12.54
N ALA A 233 -2.54 -4.21 -11.74
CA ALA A 233 -2.08 -2.89 -12.12
C ALA A 233 -0.55 -2.88 -12.25
N TYR A 234 -0.05 -2.25 -13.31
CA TYR A 234 1.39 -2.17 -13.62
C TYR A 234 1.84 -0.72 -13.71
N ILE A 235 2.94 -0.41 -13.04
CA ILE A 235 3.61 0.89 -13.12
C ILE A 235 5.08 0.66 -13.45
N ILE A 236 5.54 1.23 -14.55
CA ILE A 236 6.93 1.18 -14.98
C ILE A 236 7.56 2.54 -14.75
N TYR A 237 8.74 2.59 -14.13
CA TYR A 237 9.36 3.84 -13.71
C TYR A 237 10.89 3.82 -13.90
N GLU A 238 11.55 4.98 -13.72
CA GLU A 238 13.02 5.15 -13.80
C GLU A 238 13.65 5.56 -12.46
#